data_b347ada350aa6a8528ccb7550c0c27b6
#
_entry.id   b347ada350aa6a8528ccb7550c0c27b6
#
_cell.length_a   1.000
_cell.length_b   1.000
_cell.length_c   1.000
_cell.angle_alpha   90.00
_cell.angle_beta   90.00
_cell.angle_gamma   90.00
#
_symmetry.space_group_name_H-M   'P 1'
#
loop_
_entity.id
_entity.type
_entity.pdbx_description
1 polymer ?
#
loop_
_entity_poly.entity_id
_entity_poly.type
_entity_poly.pdbx_seq_one_letter_code
_entity_poly.pdbx_strand_id
1 'polypeptide(L)'
;MDILTIIFFVVFLIAIVIAYWFGRKAGISKQDRYWEGELPSYRKDAIMKSRAVLGGQFSEQLAPFLPDFKYLPTECRFIGKPIDFIVFKGMDDKKIDEVVFVEVKSGNAKLNQHEKNLKETIEKKRVKWVEYRIPEDLTKKGNIEEKIDEMEKGK
;
A
#
# COMPACT_ATOMS: atom_id res chain seq x y z
N MET A 1 -14.10 -23.45 65.34
CA MET A 1 -13.34 -24.05 64.20
C MET A 1 -12.04 -24.60 64.76
N ASP A 2 -11.83 -25.86 64.58
CA ASP A 2 -10.64 -26.49 65.15
C ASP A 2 -9.39 -26.07 64.37
N ILE A 3 -8.27 -25.90 65.08
CA ILE A 3 -7.00 -25.50 64.50
C ILE A 3 -6.62 -26.38 63.28
N LEU A 4 -6.95 -27.65 63.31
CA LEU A 4 -6.76 -28.60 62.23
C LEU A 4 -7.51 -28.21 60.94
N THR A 5 -8.74 -27.72 61.07
CA THR A 5 -9.56 -27.25 59.94
C THR A 5 -8.95 -25.99 59.28
N ILE A 6 -8.43 -25.08 60.10
CA ILE A 6 -7.76 -23.87 59.60
C ILE A 6 -6.48 -24.23 58.80
N ILE A 7 -5.66 -25.15 59.37
CA ILE A 7 -4.45 -25.63 58.68
C ILE A 7 -4.81 -26.28 57.37
N PHE A 8 -5.84 -27.12 57.33
CA PHE A 8 -6.30 -27.76 56.08
C PHE A 8 -6.67 -26.74 54.99
N PHE A 9 -7.46 -25.71 55.34
CA PHE A 9 -7.85 -24.66 54.41
C PHE A 9 -6.63 -23.87 53.89
N VAL A 10 -5.66 -23.54 54.76
CA VAL A 10 -4.45 -22.84 54.35
C VAL A 10 -3.62 -23.66 53.38
N VAL A 11 -3.40 -24.93 53.70
CA VAL A 11 -2.64 -25.88 52.80
C VAL A 11 -3.35 -26.05 51.46
N PHE A 12 -4.69 -26.17 51.47
CA PHE A 12 -5.49 -26.28 50.25
C PHE A 12 -5.38 -25.04 49.38
N LEU A 13 -5.44 -23.84 49.99
CA LEU A 13 -5.30 -22.57 49.27
C LEU A 13 -3.91 -22.40 48.64
N ILE A 14 -2.85 -22.80 49.37
CA ILE A 14 -1.48 -22.83 48.85
C ILE A 14 -1.37 -23.79 47.66
N ALA A 15 -1.96 -24.98 47.76
CA ALA A 15 -1.97 -25.95 46.64
C ALA A 15 -2.66 -25.42 45.39
N ILE A 16 -3.77 -24.69 45.51
CA ILE A 16 -4.46 -24.03 44.40
C ILE A 16 -3.54 -23.00 43.75
N VAL A 17 -2.89 -22.14 44.53
CA VAL A 17 -1.98 -21.11 44.02
C VAL A 17 -0.82 -21.74 43.28
N ILE A 18 -0.24 -22.79 43.79
CA ILE A 18 0.86 -23.52 43.16
C ILE A 18 0.35 -24.13 41.82
N ALA A 19 -0.79 -24.82 41.84
CA ALA A 19 -1.37 -25.43 40.65
C ALA A 19 -1.67 -24.40 39.57
N TYR A 20 -2.24 -23.22 39.93
CA TYR A 20 -2.46 -22.12 39.04
C TYR A 20 -1.16 -21.59 38.40
N TRP A 21 -0.11 -21.42 39.21
CA TRP A 21 1.18 -20.93 38.74
C TRP A 21 1.85 -21.88 37.74
N PHE A 22 1.83 -23.19 38.04
CA PHE A 22 2.32 -24.22 37.13
C PHE A 22 1.51 -24.31 35.84
N GLY A 23 0.18 -24.26 35.93
CA GLY A 23 -0.70 -24.30 34.78
C GLY A 23 -0.47 -23.10 33.82
N ARG A 24 -0.34 -21.90 34.40
CA ARG A 24 -0.04 -20.68 33.62
C ARG A 24 1.31 -20.77 32.93
N LYS A 25 2.36 -21.21 33.63
CA LYS A 25 3.71 -21.34 33.08
C LYS A 25 3.76 -22.39 31.95
N ALA A 26 3.09 -23.52 32.11
CA ALA A 26 2.99 -24.57 31.11
C ALA A 26 2.21 -24.08 29.86
N GLY A 27 1.13 -23.31 30.05
CA GLY A 27 0.34 -22.73 28.97
C GLY A 27 1.16 -21.76 28.11
N ILE A 28 1.86 -20.82 28.73
CA ILE A 28 2.72 -19.85 28.06
C ILE A 28 3.81 -20.56 27.26
N SER A 29 4.53 -21.50 27.88
CA SER A 29 5.60 -22.25 27.22
C SER A 29 5.13 -23.10 26.03
N LYS A 30 3.87 -23.59 26.06
CA LYS A 30 3.28 -24.34 24.93
C LYS A 30 2.93 -23.41 23.78
N GLN A 31 2.41 -22.24 24.10
CA GLN A 31 2.07 -21.20 23.13
C GLN A 31 3.33 -20.65 22.44
N ASP A 32 4.37 -20.33 23.21
CA ASP A 32 5.63 -19.83 22.68
C ASP A 32 6.27 -20.81 21.71
N ARG A 33 6.33 -22.10 22.06
CA ARG A 33 6.85 -23.16 21.17
C ARG A 33 6.04 -23.30 19.88
N TYR A 34 4.72 -23.13 19.95
CA TYR A 34 3.86 -23.15 18.77
C TYR A 34 4.22 -22.00 17.83
N TRP A 35 4.32 -20.78 18.36
CA TRP A 35 4.68 -19.61 17.57
C TRP A 35 6.10 -19.64 17.03
N GLU A 36 7.07 -20.13 17.80
CA GLU A 36 8.44 -20.33 17.34
C GLU A 36 8.52 -21.28 16.13
N GLY A 37 7.68 -22.29 16.09
CA GLY A 37 7.59 -23.22 14.96
C GLY A 37 6.92 -22.60 13.72
N GLU A 38 5.89 -21.77 13.90
CA GLU A 38 5.11 -21.20 12.80
C GLU A 38 5.69 -19.87 12.25
N LEU A 39 6.37 -19.08 13.09
CA LEU A 39 6.95 -17.79 12.70
C LEU A 39 7.84 -17.84 11.44
N PRO A 40 8.70 -18.84 11.24
CA PRO A 40 9.50 -18.93 10.03
C PRO A 40 8.68 -19.06 8.76
N SER A 41 7.58 -19.82 8.80
CA SER A 41 6.68 -20.00 7.66
C SER A 41 5.94 -18.71 7.32
N TYR A 42 5.38 -18.01 8.32
CA TYR A 42 4.74 -16.72 8.14
C TYR A 42 5.68 -15.64 7.60
N ARG A 43 6.93 -15.60 8.10
CA ARG A 43 7.96 -14.70 7.58
C ARG A 43 8.31 -15.00 6.13
N LYS A 44 8.47 -16.28 5.79
CA LYS A 44 8.76 -16.70 4.41
C LYS A 44 7.65 -16.29 3.47
N ASP A 45 6.40 -16.53 3.83
CA ASP A 45 5.24 -16.16 3.04
C ASP A 45 5.11 -14.64 2.86
N ALA A 46 5.33 -13.87 3.92
CA ALA A 46 5.34 -12.41 3.85
C ALA A 46 6.43 -11.89 2.91
N ILE A 47 7.65 -12.44 3.00
CA ILE A 47 8.77 -12.09 2.11
C ILE A 47 8.45 -12.47 0.66
N MET A 48 7.90 -13.65 0.41
CA MET A 48 7.54 -14.09 -0.94
C MET A 48 6.47 -13.20 -1.56
N LYS A 49 5.43 -12.85 -0.81
CA LYS A 49 4.39 -11.91 -1.24
C LYS A 49 4.95 -10.52 -1.53
N SER A 50 5.79 -9.99 -0.64
CA SER A 50 6.44 -8.69 -0.84
C SER A 50 7.33 -8.68 -2.07
N ARG A 51 8.13 -9.74 -2.28
CA ARG A 51 8.99 -9.87 -3.48
C ARG A 51 8.17 -9.95 -4.76
N ALA A 52 7.05 -10.67 -4.76
CA ALA A 52 6.17 -10.76 -5.93
C ALA A 52 5.56 -9.40 -6.29
N VAL A 53 5.09 -8.63 -5.28
CA VAL A 53 4.53 -7.29 -5.48
C VAL A 53 5.61 -6.31 -5.95
N LEU A 54 6.77 -6.27 -5.27
CA LEU A 54 7.88 -5.38 -5.63
C LEU A 54 8.46 -5.74 -7.00
N GLY A 55 8.58 -7.04 -7.32
CA GLY A 55 9.04 -7.51 -8.62
C GLY A 55 8.12 -7.09 -9.76
N GLY A 56 6.80 -7.13 -9.55
CA GLY A 56 5.81 -6.64 -10.50
C GLY A 56 5.94 -5.14 -10.75
N GLN A 57 5.89 -4.34 -9.69
CA GLN A 57 6.01 -2.87 -9.77
C GLN A 57 7.35 -2.41 -10.38
N PHE A 58 8.45 -3.08 -10.01
CA PHE A 58 9.76 -2.78 -10.57
C PHE A 58 9.85 -3.11 -12.06
N SER A 59 9.29 -4.25 -12.48
CA SER A 59 9.23 -4.64 -13.89
C SER A 59 8.40 -3.67 -14.72
N GLU A 60 7.28 -3.17 -14.18
CA GLU A 60 6.46 -2.14 -14.81
C GLU A 60 7.27 -0.86 -15.04
N GLN A 61 7.98 -0.37 -14.00
CA GLN A 61 8.79 0.85 -14.10
C GLN A 61 9.98 0.74 -15.05
N LEU A 62 10.51 -0.47 -15.27
CA LEU A 62 11.60 -0.72 -16.20
C LEU A 62 11.16 -0.87 -17.66
N ALA A 63 9.86 -1.02 -17.93
CA ALA A 63 9.34 -1.25 -19.26
C ALA A 63 9.85 -0.25 -20.32
N PRO A 64 9.97 1.07 -20.04
CA PRO A 64 10.49 2.03 -21.02
C PRO A 64 11.93 1.79 -21.45
N PHE A 65 12.72 1.03 -20.67
CA PHE A 65 14.12 0.74 -20.94
C PHE A 65 14.33 -0.62 -21.64
N LEU A 66 13.24 -1.37 -21.88
CA LEU A 66 13.34 -2.64 -22.60
C LEU A 66 13.52 -2.42 -24.10
N PRO A 67 14.29 -3.31 -24.78
CA PRO A 67 14.65 -3.12 -26.19
C PRO A 67 13.46 -3.10 -27.16
N ASP A 68 12.35 -3.71 -26.79
CA ASP A 68 11.12 -3.84 -27.59
C ASP A 68 10.08 -2.76 -27.26
N PHE A 69 10.37 -1.87 -26.32
CA PHE A 69 9.49 -0.75 -26.00
C PHE A 69 9.53 0.31 -27.11
N LYS A 70 8.36 0.74 -27.55
CA LYS A 70 8.22 1.53 -28.81
C LYS A 70 8.49 3.02 -28.65
N TYR A 71 8.59 3.53 -27.43
CA TYR A 71 8.68 4.95 -27.13
C TYR A 71 10.00 5.29 -26.44
N LEU A 72 10.44 6.53 -26.53
CA LEU A 72 11.65 7.00 -25.85
C LEU A 72 11.42 7.06 -24.34
N PRO A 73 12.31 6.49 -23.52
CA PRO A 73 12.18 6.54 -22.06
C PRO A 73 12.09 7.95 -21.51
N THR A 74 12.76 8.91 -22.15
CA THR A 74 12.76 10.34 -21.79
C THR A 74 11.40 11.01 -21.94
N GLU A 75 10.56 10.53 -22.85
CA GLU A 75 9.22 11.02 -23.11
C GLU A 75 8.15 10.34 -22.25
N CYS A 76 8.53 9.27 -21.50
CA CYS A 76 7.63 8.54 -20.63
C CYS A 76 7.52 9.18 -19.24
N ARG A 77 6.31 9.21 -18.71
CA ARG A 77 6.03 9.61 -17.31
C ARG A 77 5.29 8.48 -16.63
N PHE A 78 5.91 7.94 -15.56
CA PHE A 78 5.27 6.92 -14.73
C PHE A 78 4.19 7.58 -13.87
N ILE A 79 2.99 7.01 -13.87
CA ILE A 79 1.81 7.46 -13.13
C ILE A 79 1.48 6.46 -12.03
N GLY A 80 1.46 5.16 -12.36
CA GLY A 80 1.05 4.07 -11.48
C GLY A 80 -0.41 3.69 -11.70
N LYS A 81 -1.33 4.10 -10.85
CA LYS A 81 -2.75 3.76 -11.07
C LYS A 81 -3.52 4.98 -11.55
N PRO A 82 -4.48 4.85 -12.44
CA PRO A 82 -5.04 3.63 -13.08
C PRO A 82 -4.33 3.19 -14.38
N ILE A 83 -3.18 3.77 -14.71
CA ILE A 83 -2.37 3.50 -15.90
C ILE A 83 -0.89 3.62 -15.54
N ASP A 84 -0.03 2.80 -16.10
CA ASP A 84 1.39 2.80 -15.74
C ASP A 84 2.12 4.03 -16.24
N PHE A 85 1.95 4.38 -17.53
CA PHE A 85 2.64 5.52 -18.13
C PHE A 85 1.74 6.39 -19.00
N ILE A 86 2.14 7.65 -19.08
CA ILE A 86 1.75 8.58 -20.15
C ILE A 86 3.01 8.92 -20.91
N VAL A 87 2.96 8.76 -22.23
CA VAL A 87 4.04 9.14 -23.16
C VAL A 87 3.63 10.43 -23.86
N PHE A 88 4.52 11.41 -23.81
CA PHE A 88 4.38 12.70 -24.50
C PHE A 88 5.33 12.71 -25.72
N LYS A 89 4.88 12.08 -26.79
CA LYS A 89 5.69 11.90 -27.98
C LYS A 89 6.06 13.23 -28.62
N GLY A 90 7.35 13.45 -28.90
CA GLY A 90 7.90 14.72 -29.39
C GLY A 90 8.23 15.71 -28.28
N MET A 91 8.13 15.31 -26.99
CA MET A 91 8.44 16.18 -25.88
C MET A 91 9.92 16.59 -25.85
N ASP A 92 10.83 15.70 -26.23
CA ASP A 92 12.27 15.98 -26.29
C ASP A 92 12.60 17.07 -27.32
N ASP A 93 11.82 17.14 -28.41
CA ASP A 93 11.90 18.17 -29.45
C ASP A 93 11.07 19.41 -29.12
N LYS A 94 10.51 19.53 -27.90
CA LYS A 94 9.63 20.61 -27.46
C LYS A 94 8.36 20.77 -28.30
N LYS A 95 7.98 19.73 -29.01
CA LYS A 95 6.79 19.69 -29.87
C LYS A 95 6.05 18.39 -29.63
N ILE A 96 5.09 18.40 -28.74
CA ILE A 96 4.28 17.23 -28.42
C ILE A 96 3.27 17.04 -29.56
N ASP A 97 3.40 15.92 -30.28
CA ASP A 97 2.52 15.56 -31.39
C ASP A 97 1.42 14.58 -30.95
N GLU A 98 1.69 13.75 -29.94
CA GLU A 98 0.79 12.70 -29.50
C GLU A 98 0.95 12.42 -28.01
N VAL A 99 -0.15 12.12 -27.35
CA VAL A 99 -0.18 11.64 -25.96
C VAL A 99 -0.70 10.21 -25.96
N VAL A 100 0.14 9.28 -25.47
CA VAL A 100 -0.17 7.86 -25.46
C VAL A 100 -0.27 7.36 -24.04
N PHE A 101 -1.34 6.64 -23.73
CA PHE A 101 -1.54 5.97 -22.45
C PHE A 101 -1.06 4.52 -22.58
N VAL A 102 -0.12 4.13 -21.74
CA VAL A 102 0.53 2.81 -21.81
C VAL A 102 0.29 2.05 -20.51
N GLU A 103 -0.28 0.87 -20.64
CA GLU A 103 -0.42 -0.12 -19.58
C GLU A 103 0.52 -1.28 -19.86
N VAL A 104 1.37 -1.62 -18.91
CA VAL A 104 2.35 -2.70 -18.99
C VAL A 104 1.73 -3.97 -18.40
N LYS A 105 1.79 -5.06 -19.14
CA LYS A 105 1.33 -6.37 -18.65
C LYS A 105 2.42 -7.41 -18.85
N SER A 106 2.67 -8.21 -17.83
CA SER A 106 3.59 -9.33 -17.88
C SER A 106 2.85 -10.67 -18.06
N GLY A 107 3.43 -11.56 -18.86
CA GLY A 107 2.88 -12.91 -19.09
C GLY A 107 1.45 -12.89 -19.61
N ASN A 108 0.55 -13.61 -18.94
CA ASN A 108 -0.86 -13.74 -19.33
C ASN A 108 -1.80 -12.77 -18.55
N ALA A 109 -1.24 -11.74 -17.92
CA ALA A 109 -2.03 -10.76 -17.15
C ALA A 109 -3.01 -10.01 -18.07
N LYS A 110 -4.26 -9.88 -17.60
CA LYS A 110 -5.33 -9.17 -18.31
C LYS A 110 -5.61 -7.83 -17.66
N LEU A 111 -6.17 -6.91 -18.43
CA LEU A 111 -6.63 -5.63 -17.90
C LEU A 111 -7.70 -5.84 -16.81
N ASN A 112 -7.57 -5.14 -15.70
CA ASN A 112 -8.58 -5.07 -14.67
C ASN A 112 -9.74 -4.14 -15.08
N GLN A 113 -10.77 -4.02 -14.25
CA GLN A 113 -11.97 -3.25 -14.59
C GLN A 113 -11.69 -1.73 -14.73
N HIS A 114 -10.81 -1.17 -13.90
CA HIS A 114 -10.46 0.25 -13.98
C HIS A 114 -9.66 0.57 -15.23
N GLU A 115 -8.71 -0.27 -15.58
CA GLU A 115 -7.89 -0.16 -16.79
C GLU A 115 -8.76 -0.26 -18.06
N LYS A 116 -9.72 -1.22 -18.08
CA LYS A 116 -10.71 -1.33 -19.17
C LYS A 116 -11.56 -0.08 -19.31
N ASN A 117 -12.07 0.46 -18.21
CA ASN A 117 -12.88 1.67 -18.22
C ASN A 117 -12.07 2.89 -18.71
N LEU A 118 -10.81 3.01 -18.28
CA LEU A 118 -9.93 4.08 -18.75
C LEU A 118 -9.66 3.95 -20.24
N LYS A 119 -9.30 2.75 -20.73
CA LYS A 119 -9.12 2.46 -22.14
C LYS A 119 -10.33 2.89 -22.97
N GLU A 120 -11.53 2.47 -22.58
CA GLU A 120 -12.79 2.82 -23.25
C GLU A 120 -13.03 4.34 -23.25
N THR A 121 -12.69 5.02 -22.15
CA THR A 121 -12.84 6.48 -22.03
C THR A 121 -11.93 7.21 -23.02
N ILE A 122 -10.69 6.74 -23.19
CA ILE A 122 -9.72 7.30 -24.12
C ILE A 122 -10.15 7.00 -25.57
N GLU A 123 -10.53 5.76 -25.89
CA GLU A 123 -11.00 5.36 -27.21
C GLU A 123 -12.23 6.14 -27.65
N LYS A 124 -13.12 6.48 -26.72
CA LYS A 124 -14.28 7.37 -26.95
C LYS A 124 -13.93 8.85 -26.99
N LYS A 125 -12.64 9.22 -26.98
CA LYS A 125 -12.14 10.61 -27.03
C LYS A 125 -12.70 11.51 -25.91
N ARG A 126 -12.96 10.94 -24.73
CA ARG A 126 -13.44 11.65 -23.54
C ARG A 126 -12.31 12.18 -22.66
N VAL A 127 -11.31 12.77 -23.29
CA VAL A 127 -10.16 13.42 -22.66
C VAL A 127 -10.26 14.92 -22.92
N LYS A 128 -10.02 15.74 -21.88
CA LYS A 128 -10.15 17.21 -21.98
C LYS A 128 -8.91 17.87 -21.41
N TRP A 129 -8.57 19.02 -21.98
CA TRP A 129 -7.64 19.97 -21.37
C TRP A 129 -8.43 20.97 -20.51
N VAL A 130 -7.98 21.23 -19.29
CA VAL A 130 -8.54 22.24 -18.40
C VAL A 130 -7.39 23.06 -17.83
N GLU A 131 -7.44 24.38 -17.97
CA GLU A 131 -6.53 25.31 -17.32
C GLU A 131 -7.21 25.82 -16.04
N TYR A 132 -6.58 25.58 -14.91
CA TYR A 132 -7.02 26.14 -13.63
C TYR A 132 -6.02 27.21 -13.18
N ARG A 133 -6.51 28.44 -12.99
CA ARG A 133 -5.69 29.57 -12.51
C ARG A 133 -5.95 29.78 -11.04
N ILE A 134 -4.89 29.67 -10.25
CA ILE A 134 -4.96 30.01 -8.84
C ILE A 134 -5.08 31.52 -8.70
N PRO A 135 -6.06 32.06 -7.94
CA PRO A 135 -6.18 33.48 -7.69
C PRO A 135 -4.89 34.06 -7.07
N GLU A 136 -4.48 35.26 -7.52
CA GLU A 136 -3.23 35.90 -7.10
C GLU A 136 -3.17 36.16 -5.57
N ASP A 137 -4.30 36.42 -4.96
CA ASP A 137 -4.43 36.64 -3.52
C ASP A 137 -4.07 35.40 -2.70
N LEU A 138 -4.20 34.19 -3.25
CA LEU A 138 -3.82 32.93 -2.62
C LEU A 138 -2.33 32.60 -2.77
N THR A 139 -1.63 33.24 -3.70
CA THR A 139 -0.18 32.99 -3.92
C THR A 139 0.71 33.90 -3.08
N LYS A 140 0.18 34.97 -2.44
CA LYS A 140 0.92 35.83 -1.55
C LYS A 140 1.08 35.17 -0.18
N LYS A 141 2.33 35.10 0.31
CA LYS A 141 2.67 34.54 1.62
C LYS A 141 1.86 35.23 2.74
N GLY A 142 1.04 34.49 3.46
CA GLY A 142 0.19 34.97 4.56
C GLY A 142 -1.32 34.81 4.35
N ASN A 143 -1.80 34.80 3.11
CA ASN A 143 -3.26 34.72 2.85
C ASN A 143 -3.80 33.28 2.77
N ILE A 144 -2.92 32.28 2.65
CA ILE A 144 -3.34 30.86 2.56
C ILE A 144 -3.81 30.38 3.93
N GLU A 145 -3.07 30.72 5.00
CA GLU A 145 -3.41 30.33 6.37
C GLU A 145 -4.72 30.98 6.81
N GLU A 146 -4.91 32.25 6.53
CA GLU A 146 -6.14 32.99 6.86
C GLU A 146 -7.38 32.43 6.16
N LYS A 147 -7.27 32.05 4.87
CA LYS A 147 -8.38 31.43 4.14
C LYS A 147 -8.67 29.97 4.53
N ILE A 148 -7.66 29.23 4.96
CA ILE A 148 -7.88 27.89 5.52
C ILE A 148 -8.68 28.01 6.84
N ASP A 149 -8.27 28.95 7.70
CA ASP A 149 -8.96 29.23 8.96
C ASP A 149 -10.43 29.71 8.76
N GLU A 150 -10.69 30.50 7.73
CA GLU A 150 -12.06 30.92 7.36
C GLU A 150 -12.92 29.74 6.87
N MET A 151 -12.34 28.83 6.08
CA MET A 151 -13.06 27.65 5.60
C MET A 151 -13.34 26.64 6.70
N GLU A 152 -12.48 26.55 7.74
CA GLU A 152 -12.70 25.68 8.89
C GLU A 152 -13.75 26.26 9.87
N LYS A 153 -13.83 27.58 10.01
CA LYS A 153 -14.81 28.27 10.86
C LYS A 153 -16.20 28.41 10.23
N GLY A 154 -16.34 28.18 8.93
CA GLY A 154 -17.59 28.24 8.20
C GLY A 154 -18.37 26.92 8.07
N LYS A 155 -17.92 25.86 8.77
CA LYS A 155 -18.61 24.58 8.94
C LYS A 155 -19.15 24.47 10.36
#